data_adbf310d4013dcdec8a973af52138408
#
_entry.id   adbf310d4013dcdec8a973af52138408
#
_cell.length_a   1.000
_cell.length_b   1.000
_cell.length_c   1.000
_cell.angle_alpha   90.00
_cell.angle_beta   90.00
_cell.angle_gamma   90.00
#
_symmetry.space_group_name_H-M   'P 1'
#
loop_
_entity.id
_entity.type
_entity.pdbx_description
1 polymer ?
#
loop_
_entity_poly.entity_id
_entity_poly.type
_entity_poly.pdbx_seq_one_letter_code
_entity_poly.pdbx_strand_id
1 'polypeptide(L)'
;SGIGGGIWYRQKRIDERRLSLVYIPKVVDKTNDFWKALILGTRMAAQEYNATIEIKAPTEENDVERQNELLKEAIEEGPDAILISPSSFTESNKILDEAKEKGIRISFIDSYTEEPVQDLTVATDNLEAGEKLGKFAASLLGPDDQIAIVAHVKGVSTAVEREEGFRKGLGDLADNIVEVVYCDSQYEKSRKLTNELMQKYPNLKMIAGMNEYSSVGAARAVKAAGAKDRIQVVGVDSSQEAVQLMENGVFKALVVQKAFKMGYMGVKETVRMLRG
;
A
#
# COMPACT_ATOMS: atom_id res chain seq x y z
N SER A 1 47.69 22.74 -11.84
CA SER A 1 46.45 22.80 -12.67
C SER A 1 45.90 21.40 -13.07
N GLY A 2 46.41 20.30 -12.51
CA GLY A 2 45.93 18.93 -12.85
C GLY A 2 44.89 18.31 -11.90
N ILE A 3 44.65 18.90 -10.75
CA ILE A 3 43.79 18.29 -9.71
C ILE A 3 42.30 18.55 -9.96
N GLY A 4 41.96 19.69 -10.54
CA GLY A 4 40.55 20.06 -10.82
C GLY A 4 39.90 19.24 -11.92
N GLY A 5 40.68 18.83 -12.94
CA GLY A 5 40.17 18.04 -14.07
C GLY A 5 39.82 16.59 -13.71
N GLY A 6 40.60 15.98 -12.79
CA GLY A 6 40.40 14.60 -12.37
C GLY A 6 39.16 14.41 -11.49
N ILE A 7 38.87 15.40 -10.64
CA ILE A 7 37.68 15.36 -9.75
C ILE A 7 36.42 15.57 -10.58
N TRP A 8 36.44 16.53 -11.52
CA TRP A 8 35.29 16.79 -12.42
C TRP A 8 34.97 15.61 -13.32
N TYR A 9 36.00 14.95 -13.86
CA TYR A 9 35.82 13.75 -14.69
C TYR A 9 35.30 12.55 -13.94
N ARG A 10 35.71 12.40 -12.67
CA ARG A 10 35.21 11.35 -11.78
C ARG A 10 33.75 11.57 -11.38
N GLN A 11 33.37 12.82 -11.08
CA GLN A 11 32.01 13.22 -10.76
C GLN A 11 31.08 12.99 -11.95
N LYS A 12 31.49 13.40 -13.16
CA LYS A 12 30.75 13.19 -14.38
C LYS A 12 30.56 11.70 -14.72
N ARG A 13 31.54 10.86 -14.44
CA ARG A 13 31.44 9.39 -14.61
C ARG A 13 30.46 8.75 -13.64
N ILE A 14 30.38 9.23 -12.42
CA ILE A 14 29.41 8.75 -11.41
C ILE A 14 28.00 9.16 -11.80
N ASP A 15 27.79 10.41 -12.26
CA ASP A 15 26.50 10.93 -12.68
C ASP A 15 25.96 10.27 -13.94
N GLU A 16 26.85 9.79 -14.82
CA GLU A 16 26.47 9.12 -16.08
C GLU A 16 26.30 7.61 -15.92
N ARG A 17 26.77 7.03 -14.80
CA ARG A 17 26.66 5.59 -14.57
C ARG A 17 25.19 5.20 -14.44
N ARG A 18 24.80 4.15 -15.16
CA ARG A 18 23.47 3.55 -15.00
C ARG A 18 23.34 2.92 -13.64
N LEU A 19 22.36 3.35 -12.88
CA LEU A 19 22.11 2.83 -11.54
C LEU A 19 21.35 1.51 -11.61
N SER A 20 21.62 0.62 -10.66
CA SER A 20 20.97 -0.67 -10.52
C SER A 20 20.03 -0.62 -9.30
N LEU A 21 18.74 -0.78 -9.52
CA LEU A 21 17.70 -0.77 -8.50
C LEU A 21 16.94 -2.09 -8.48
N VAL A 22 16.55 -2.52 -7.28
CA VAL A 22 15.60 -3.61 -7.08
C VAL A 22 14.41 -3.04 -6.33
N TYR A 23 13.20 -3.31 -6.79
CA TYR A 23 11.99 -2.99 -6.08
C TYR A 23 11.25 -4.26 -5.66
N ILE A 24 10.89 -4.34 -4.38
CA ILE A 24 10.17 -5.46 -3.80
C ILE A 24 8.80 -4.93 -3.34
N PRO A 25 7.78 -4.95 -4.23
CA PRO A 25 6.41 -4.65 -3.82
C PRO A 25 5.84 -5.75 -2.93
N LYS A 26 4.66 -5.54 -2.36
CA LYS A 26 3.97 -6.58 -1.60
C LYS A 26 3.49 -7.72 -2.49
N VAL A 27 3.15 -7.40 -3.75
CA VAL A 27 2.62 -8.36 -4.72
C VAL A 27 2.72 -7.78 -6.13
N VAL A 28 2.79 -8.66 -7.13
CA VAL A 28 2.51 -8.33 -8.53
C VAL A 28 1.20 -9.02 -8.90
N ASP A 29 0.16 -8.23 -9.13
CA ASP A 29 -1.18 -8.73 -9.44
C ASP A 29 -1.78 -7.89 -10.58
N LYS A 30 -1.95 -8.53 -11.73
CA LYS A 30 -2.50 -7.86 -12.93
C LYS A 30 -3.96 -7.45 -12.78
N THR A 31 -4.67 -8.00 -11.81
CA THR A 31 -6.08 -7.67 -11.52
C THR A 31 -6.24 -6.49 -10.56
N ASN A 32 -5.13 -6.01 -9.98
CA ASN A 32 -5.13 -4.93 -8.99
C ASN A 32 -4.60 -3.64 -9.60
N ASP A 33 -5.46 -2.63 -9.72
CA ASP A 33 -5.11 -1.36 -10.37
C ASP A 33 -4.08 -0.55 -9.57
N PHE A 34 -4.13 -0.61 -8.23
CA PHE A 34 -3.18 0.09 -7.38
C PHE A 34 -1.74 -0.37 -7.65
N TRP A 35 -1.49 -1.69 -7.55
CA TRP A 35 -0.14 -2.22 -7.78
C TRP A 35 0.32 -2.08 -9.22
N LYS A 36 -0.59 -2.24 -10.18
CA LYS A 36 -0.27 -2.00 -11.60
C LYS A 36 0.23 -0.57 -11.83
N ALA A 37 -0.50 0.41 -11.32
CA ALA A 37 -0.13 1.82 -11.48
C ALA A 37 1.17 2.16 -10.76
N LEU A 38 1.34 1.68 -9.52
CA LEU A 38 2.54 1.95 -8.74
C LEU A 38 3.79 1.38 -9.42
N ILE A 39 3.74 0.11 -9.82
CA ILE A 39 4.87 -0.55 -10.49
C ILE A 39 5.18 0.12 -11.83
N LEU A 40 4.14 0.50 -12.60
CA LEU A 40 4.34 1.26 -13.83
C LEU A 40 5.08 2.58 -13.56
N GLY A 41 4.71 3.29 -12.52
CA GLY A 41 5.39 4.51 -12.09
C GLY A 41 6.88 4.29 -11.81
N THR A 42 7.23 3.20 -11.12
CA THR A 42 8.63 2.84 -10.85
C THR A 42 9.41 2.58 -12.14
N ARG A 43 8.82 1.85 -13.09
CA ARG A 43 9.45 1.54 -14.37
C ARG A 43 9.67 2.78 -15.25
N MET A 44 8.67 3.67 -15.28
CA MET A 44 8.76 4.92 -16.05
C MET A 44 9.85 5.84 -15.49
N ALA A 45 9.93 5.99 -14.19
CA ALA A 45 10.99 6.80 -13.56
C ALA A 45 12.37 6.19 -13.76
N ALA A 46 12.53 4.88 -13.66
CA ALA A 46 13.80 4.20 -13.88
C ALA A 46 14.29 4.46 -15.32
N GLN A 47 13.42 4.35 -16.30
CA GLN A 47 13.76 4.64 -17.70
C GLN A 47 14.18 6.10 -17.89
N GLU A 48 13.42 7.04 -17.33
CA GLU A 48 13.66 8.47 -17.44
C GLU A 48 14.98 8.89 -16.78
N TYR A 49 15.32 8.30 -15.65
CA TYR A 49 16.50 8.67 -14.86
C TYR A 49 17.71 7.75 -15.05
N ASN A 50 17.75 6.99 -16.13
CA ASN A 50 18.87 6.11 -16.49
C ASN A 50 19.23 5.10 -15.40
N ALA A 51 18.22 4.37 -14.94
CA ALA A 51 18.38 3.28 -13.99
C ALA A 51 17.75 1.99 -14.53
N THR A 52 18.32 0.85 -14.14
CA THR A 52 17.64 -0.43 -14.30
C THR A 52 16.81 -0.69 -13.03
N ILE A 53 15.66 -1.30 -13.19
CA ILE A 53 14.85 -1.72 -12.07
C ILE A 53 14.39 -3.17 -12.29
N GLU A 54 14.69 -4.01 -11.32
CA GLU A 54 14.20 -5.38 -11.26
C GLU A 54 13.07 -5.46 -10.23
N ILE A 55 11.97 -6.08 -10.61
CA ILE A 55 10.82 -6.26 -9.69
C ILE A 55 10.85 -7.69 -9.16
N LYS A 56 10.92 -7.84 -7.84
CA LYS A 56 10.86 -9.12 -7.14
C LYS A 56 9.68 -9.09 -6.18
N ALA A 57 8.69 -9.95 -6.38
CA ALA A 57 7.47 -9.90 -5.58
C ALA A 57 6.97 -11.29 -5.19
N PRO A 58 6.38 -11.41 -3.99
CA PRO A 58 5.56 -12.57 -3.65
C PRO A 58 4.32 -12.65 -4.53
N THR A 59 3.65 -13.78 -4.51
CA THR A 59 2.37 -13.97 -5.21
C THR A 59 1.18 -13.51 -4.39
N GLU A 60 1.36 -13.27 -3.08
CA GLU A 60 0.34 -12.78 -2.15
C GLU A 60 0.92 -11.76 -1.17
N GLU A 61 0.14 -10.73 -0.81
CA GLU A 61 0.61 -9.66 0.08
C GLU A 61 0.92 -10.13 1.50
N ASN A 62 0.29 -11.20 1.97
CA ASN A 62 0.52 -11.72 3.31
C ASN A 62 1.70 -12.70 3.41
N ASP A 63 2.39 -12.97 2.31
CA ASP A 63 3.54 -13.87 2.33
C ASP A 63 4.83 -13.14 2.71
N VAL A 64 4.95 -12.79 3.98
CA VAL A 64 6.09 -12.08 4.55
C VAL A 64 7.37 -12.90 4.43
N GLU A 65 7.29 -14.22 4.62
CA GLU A 65 8.44 -15.13 4.51
C GLU A 65 9.03 -15.08 3.11
N ARG A 66 8.18 -15.14 2.07
CA ARG A 66 8.65 -15.05 0.68
C ARG A 66 9.23 -13.67 0.37
N GLN A 67 8.61 -12.61 0.88
CA GLN A 67 9.18 -11.26 0.72
C GLN A 67 10.57 -11.16 1.35
N ASN A 68 10.77 -11.73 2.52
CA ASN A 68 12.06 -11.76 3.19
C ASN A 68 13.10 -12.58 2.42
N GLU A 69 12.73 -13.70 1.80
CA GLU A 69 13.61 -14.48 0.92
C GLU A 69 14.05 -13.65 -0.29
N LEU A 70 13.12 -12.95 -0.93
CA LEU A 70 13.40 -12.07 -2.06
C LEU A 70 14.30 -10.90 -1.67
N LEU A 71 14.11 -10.36 -0.47
CA LEU A 71 14.97 -9.32 0.06
C LEU A 71 16.42 -9.80 0.24
N LYS A 72 16.61 -11.02 0.75
CA LYS A 72 17.94 -11.63 0.87
C LYS A 72 18.58 -11.85 -0.50
N GLU A 73 17.84 -12.33 -1.48
CA GLU A 73 18.32 -12.46 -2.86
C GLU A 73 18.78 -11.11 -3.42
N ALA A 74 17.98 -10.06 -3.21
CA ALA A 74 18.32 -8.71 -3.67
C ALA A 74 19.61 -8.19 -3.03
N ILE A 75 19.81 -8.45 -1.75
CA ILE A 75 21.04 -8.06 -1.03
C ILE A 75 22.26 -8.74 -1.64
N GLU A 76 22.17 -10.03 -1.99
CA GLU A 76 23.24 -10.77 -2.62
C GLU A 76 23.60 -10.24 -4.01
N GLU A 77 22.62 -9.74 -4.75
CA GLU A 77 22.84 -9.12 -6.07
C GLU A 77 23.62 -7.80 -5.96
N GLY A 78 23.61 -7.15 -4.82
CA GLY A 78 24.34 -5.92 -4.56
C GLY A 78 23.92 -4.72 -5.40
N PRO A 79 22.61 -4.39 -5.52
CA PRO A 79 22.18 -3.21 -6.24
C PRO A 79 22.62 -1.92 -5.55
N ASP A 80 22.52 -0.80 -6.24
CA ASP A 80 22.79 0.51 -5.65
C ASP A 80 21.76 0.88 -4.57
N ALA A 81 20.50 0.48 -4.77
CA ALA A 81 19.45 0.64 -3.80
C ALA A 81 18.40 -0.47 -3.90
N ILE A 82 17.78 -0.77 -2.77
CA ILE A 82 16.59 -1.59 -2.67
C ILE A 82 15.43 -0.69 -2.25
N LEU A 83 14.39 -0.69 -3.08
CA LEU A 83 13.11 -0.08 -2.76
C LEU A 83 12.19 -1.23 -2.33
N ILE A 84 11.46 -1.06 -1.26
CA ILE A 84 10.58 -2.12 -0.74
C ILE A 84 9.29 -1.54 -0.18
N SER A 85 8.20 -2.27 -0.39
CA SER A 85 6.92 -2.05 0.28
C SER A 85 6.74 -3.16 1.33
N PRO A 86 7.20 -2.95 2.58
CA PRO A 86 7.17 -4.02 3.57
C PRO A 86 5.76 -4.55 3.83
N SER A 87 5.62 -5.87 3.83
CA SER A 87 4.37 -6.57 4.16
C SER A 87 4.20 -6.80 5.66
N SER A 88 5.24 -6.55 6.45
CA SER A 88 5.23 -6.63 7.91
C SER A 88 5.87 -5.38 8.52
N PHE A 89 5.33 -4.95 9.66
CA PHE A 89 5.87 -3.84 10.43
C PHE A 89 7.18 -4.21 11.17
N THR A 90 7.38 -5.49 11.47
CA THR A 90 8.46 -5.94 12.36
C THR A 90 9.44 -6.95 11.75
N GLU A 91 8.99 -7.82 10.85
CA GLU A 91 9.75 -9.03 10.50
C GLU A 91 10.90 -8.84 9.52
N SER A 92 11.00 -7.69 8.84
CA SER A 92 12.04 -7.44 7.84
C SER A 92 13.19 -6.57 8.34
N ASN A 93 13.09 -5.95 9.51
CA ASN A 93 14.06 -4.98 10.01
C ASN A 93 15.49 -5.52 10.07
N LYS A 94 15.65 -6.73 10.60
CA LYS A 94 16.97 -7.35 10.73
C LYS A 94 17.65 -7.58 9.38
N ILE A 95 16.89 -8.00 8.37
CA ILE A 95 17.42 -8.23 7.02
C ILE A 95 17.76 -6.90 6.36
N LEU A 96 16.94 -5.87 6.57
CA LEU A 96 17.18 -4.53 6.05
C LEU A 96 18.45 -3.92 6.67
N ASP A 97 18.73 -4.19 7.94
CA ASP A 97 19.99 -3.78 8.58
C ASP A 97 21.20 -4.42 7.87
N GLU A 98 21.10 -5.68 7.45
CA GLU A 98 22.17 -6.36 6.70
C GLU A 98 22.43 -5.67 5.34
N ALA A 99 21.37 -5.22 4.65
CA ALA A 99 21.51 -4.45 3.42
C ALA A 99 22.25 -3.14 3.66
N LYS A 100 21.87 -2.44 4.72
CA LYS A 100 22.50 -1.17 5.11
C LYS A 100 23.99 -1.34 5.44
N GLU A 101 24.36 -2.40 6.16
CA GLU A 101 25.75 -2.73 6.47
C GLU A 101 26.60 -2.97 5.21
N LYS A 102 25.98 -3.45 4.15
CA LYS A 102 26.63 -3.66 2.84
C LYS A 102 26.68 -2.39 1.98
N GLY A 103 26.21 -1.27 2.50
CA GLY A 103 26.21 0.01 1.79
C GLY A 103 25.08 0.16 0.78
N ILE A 104 24.09 -0.73 0.78
CA ILE A 104 22.91 -0.63 -0.07
C ILE A 104 21.94 0.39 0.53
N ARG A 105 21.51 1.35 -0.28
CA ARG A 105 20.53 2.36 0.15
C ARG A 105 19.14 1.74 0.15
N ILE A 106 18.29 2.19 1.06
CA ILE A 106 16.95 1.63 1.27
C ILE A 106 15.91 2.74 1.16
N SER A 107 14.89 2.50 0.33
CA SER A 107 13.73 3.36 0.21
C SER A 107 12.46 2.57 0.52
N PHE A 108 11.60 3.11 1.36
CA PHE A 108 10.27 2.56 1.57
C PHE A 108 9.26 3.21 0.64
N ILE A 109 8.41 2.40 0.04
CA ILE A 109 7.30 2.84 -0.80
C ILE A 109 6.00 2.23 -0.27
N ASP A 110 4.95 3.02 -0.14
CA ASP A 110 3.62 2.60 0.33
C ASP A 110 3.52 2.28 1.82
N SER A 111 4.44 1.48 2.33
CA SER A 111 4.47 1.03 3.72
C SER A 111 5.87 1.18 4.31
N TYR A 112 6.01 0.92 5.59
CA TYR A 112 7.28 1.03 6.31
C TYR A 112 7.33 0.07 7.50
N THR A 113 8.51 -0.06 8.09
CA THR A 113 8.75 -0.92 9.25
C THR A 113 8.84 -0.09 10.54
N GLU A 114 8.81 -0.79 11.68
CA GLU A 114 8.89 -0.20 13.01
C GLU A 114 10.19 0.60 13.22
N GLU A 115 11.31 0.04 12.77
CA GLU A 115 12.60 0.68 12.90
C GLU A 115 12.94 1.53 11.67
N PRO A 116 13.48 2.75 11.86
CA PRO A 116 13.78 3.65 10.75
C PRO A 116 15.11 3.28 10.07
N VAL A 117 15.16 2.17 9.36
CA VAL A 117 16.35 1.71 8.63
C VAL A 117 16.50 2.36 7.25
N GLN A 118 15.45 3.00 6.76
CA GLN A 118 15.40 3.57 5.42
C GLN A 118 16.09 4.93 5.32
N ASP A 119 16.54 5.24 4.12
CA ASP A 119 17.07 6.55 3.74
C ASP A 119 15.97 7.53 3.32
N LEU A 120 14.87 7.01 2.74
CA LEU A 120 13.70 7.80 2.39
C LEU A 120 12.43 6.97 2.41
N THR A 121 11.30 7.65 2.50
CA THR A 121 9.95 7.05 2.45
C THR A 121 9.06 7.86 1.52
N VAL A 122 8.37 7.17 0.61
CA VAL A 122 7.29 7.76 -0.19
C VAL A 122 6.02 6.94 0.06
N ALA A 123 5.09 7.54 0.78
CA ALA A 123 3.87 6.87 1.20
C ALA A 123 2.72 7.88 1.33
N THR A 124 1.50 7.35 1.29
CA THR A 124 0.30 8.11 1.65
C THR A 124 0.33 8.41 3.16
N ASP A 125 -0.18 9.56 3.56
CA ASP A 125 -0.51 9.80 4.96
C ASP A 125 -1.74 8.93 5.32
N ASN A 126 -1.48 7.74 5.82
CA ASN A 126 -2.51 6.73 6.06
C ASN A 126 -3.43 7.06 7.23
N LEU A 127 -2.92 7.75 8.25
CA LEU A 127 -3.76 8.26 9.34
C LEU A 127 -4.76 9.28 8.81
N GLU A 128 -4.30 10.23 8.00
CA GLU A 128 -5.16 11.24 7.38
C GLU A 128 -6.18 10.61 6.42
N ALA A 129 -5.75 9.66 5.59
CA ALA A 129 -6.64 8.96 4.66
C ALA A 129 -7.76 8.23 5.42
N GLY A 130 -7.41 7.51 6.48
CA GLY A 130 -8.38 6.86 7.35
C GLY A 130 -9.32 7.85 8.02
N GLU A 131 -8.80 8.95 8.55
CA GLU A 131 -9.60 9.99 9.22
C GLU A 131 -10.60 10.65 8.27
N LYS A 132 -10.19 10.97 7.06
CA LYS A 132 -11.11 11.50 6.03
C LYS A 132 -12.24 10.55 5.73
N LEU A 133 -11.92 9.27 5.57
CA LEU A 133 -12.92 8.22 5.33
C LEU A 133 -13.87 8.10 6.51
N GLY A 134 -13.35 8.12 7.74
CA GLY A 134 -14.13 8.06 8.97
C GLY A 134 -15.08 9.23 9.15
N LYS A 135 -14.61 10.45 8.89
CA LYS A 135 -15.45 11.65 8.95
C LYS A 135 -16.59 11.61 7.94
N PHE A 136 -16.30 11.18 6.72
CA PHE A 136 -17.34 11.02 5.71
C PHE A 136 -18.34 9.93 6.10
N ALA A 137 -17.85 8.78 6.57
CA ALA A 137 -18.69 7.68 7.04
C ALA A 137 -19.62 8.13 8.17
N ALA A 138 -19.09 8.89 9.14
CA ALA A 138 -19.89 9.42 10.24
C ALA A 138 -21.06 10.28 9.77
N SER A 139 -20.88 11.04 8.69
CA SER A 139 -21.95 11.86 8.10
C SER A 139 -23.11 11.06 7.51
N LEU A 140 -22.87 9.78 7.23
CA LEU A 140 -23.87 8.87 6.62
C LEU A 140 -24.58 7.99 7.64
N LEU A 141 -24.20 8.04 8.91
CA LEU A 141 -24.63 7.10 9.94
C LEU A 141 -25.39 7.78 11.07
N GLY A 142 -26.35 7.05 11.62
CA GLY A 142 -27.01 7.41 12.87
C GLY A 142 -26.24 6.89 14.08
N PRO A 143 -26.61 7.32 15.31
CA PRO A 143 -25.84 7.04 16.52
C PRO A 143 -25.76 5.55 16.91
N ASP A 144 -26.72 4.74 16.45
CA ASP A 144 -26.81 3.32 16.81
C ASP A 144 -26.45 2.39 15.64
N ASP A 145 -26.00 2.95 14.52
CA ASP A 145 -25.68 2.16 13.31
C ASP A 145 -24.39 1.36 13.49
N GLN A 146 -24.47 0.08 13.16
CA GLN A 146 -23.34 -0.86 13.26
C GLN A 146 -22.43 -0.78 12.06
N ILE A 147 -21.13 -0.89 12.32
CA ILE A 147 -20.07 -0.79 11.33
C ILE A 147 -19.17 -2.03 11.43
N ALA A 148 -18.73 -2.57 10.29
CA ALA A 148 -17.68 -3.58 10.23
C ALA A 148 -16.53 -3.07 9.37
N ILE A 149 -15.32 -3.49 9.71
CA ILE A 149 -14.11 -3.16 8.94
C ILE A 149 -13.57 -4.43 8.29
N VAL A 150 -13.31 -4.36 7.00
CA VAL A 150 -12.53 -5.36 6.27
C VAL A 150 -11.16 -4.75 5.99
N ALA A 151 -10.18 -5.16 6.79
CA ALA A 151 -8.79 -4.77 6.61
C ALA A 151 -8.05 -5.78 5.71
N HIS A 152 -6.85 -5.44 5.28
CA HIS A 152 -6.12 -6.27 4.35
C HIS A 152 -5.19 -7.28 5.04
N VAL A 153 -4.02 -6.89 5.52
CA VAL A 153 -3.06 -7.78 6.17
C VAL A 153 -2.80 -7.29 7.59
N LYS A 154 -2.99 -8.16 8.56
CA LYS A 154 -2.76 -7.83 9.96
C LYS A 154 -1.29 -7.49 10.20
N GLY A 155 -1.02 -6.37 10.88
CA GLY A 155 0.33 -5.96 11.25
C GLY A 155 1.13 -5.26 10.17
N VAL A 156 0.52 -4.92 9.03
CA VAL A 156 1.14 -4.02 8.06
C VAL A 156 0.79 -2.57 8.41
N SER A 157 1.76 -1.64 8.23
CA SER A 157 1.59 -0.25 8.64
C SER A 157 0.35 0.42 8.03
N THR A 158 0.09 0.16 6.75
CA THR A 158 -1.07 0.74 6.06
C THR A 158 -2.41 0.31 6.68
N ALA A 159 -2.54 -0.97 7.04
CA ALA A 159 -3.76 -1.48 7.67
C ALA A 159 -3.98 -0.88 9.06
N VAL A 160 -2.92 -0.86 9.87
CA VAL A 160 -2.98 -0.33 11.24
C VAL A 160 -3.34 1.16 11.24
N GLU A 161 -2.69 1.95 10.41
CA GLU A 161 -2.89 3.40 10.41
C GLU A 161 -4.20 3.83 9.77
N ARG A 162 -4.65 3.15 8.71
CA ARG A 162 -5.95 3.45 8.12
C ARG A 162 -7.09 3.12 9.06
N GLU A 163 -6.99 2.03 9.80
CA GLU A 163 -7.98 1.70 10.84
C GLU A 163 -7.96 2.73 11.97
N GLU A 164 -6.79 3.08 12.48
CA GLU A 164 -6.65 4.09 13.54
C GLU A 164 -7.24 5.44 13.11
N GLY A 165 -6.90 5.90 11.92
CA GLY A 165 -7.46 7.12 11.35
C GLY A 165 -8.99 7.04 11.17
N PHE A 166 -9.48 5.91 10.66
CA PHE A 166 -10.92 5.68 10.47
C PHE A 166 -11.69 5.79 11.79
N ARG A 167 -11.17 5.15 12.85
CA ARG A 167 -11.76 5.25 14.20
C ARG A 167 -11.77 6.70 14.71
N LYS A 168 -10.67 7.40 14.49
CA LYS A 168 -10.57 8.83 14.88
C LYS A 168 -11.60 9.69 14.13
N GLY A 169 -11.76 9.47 12.83
CA GLY A 169 -12.74 10.20 12.02
C GLY A 169 -14.18 9.91 12.39
N LEU A 170 -14.49 8.69 12.81
CA LEU A 170 -15.82 8.30 13.28
C LEU A 170 -16.18 8.97 14.61
N GLY A 171 -15.20 9.33 15.43
CA GLY A 171 -15.48 9.87 16.76
C GLY A 171 -16.21 8.84 17.63
N ASP A 172 -17.32 9.25 18.24
CA ASP A 172 -18.12 8.37 19.12
C ASP A 172 -18.68 7.14 18.40
N LEU A 173 -18.90 7.22 17.08
CA LEU A 173 -19.36 6.08 16.28
C LEU A 173 -18.35 4.93 16.20
N ALA A 174 -17.09 5.16 16.56
CA ALA A 174 -16.08 4.10 16.61
C ALA A 174 -16.49 2.96 17.57
N ASP A 175 -17.24 3.26 18.62
CA ASP A 175 -17.76 2.25 19.55
C ASP A 175 -18.78 1.31 18.89
N ASN A 176 -19.33 1.69 17.74
CA ASN A 176 -20.29 0.90 16.99
C ASN A 176 -19.64 -0.07 16.01
N ILE A 177 -18.31 -0.11 15.95
CA ILE A 177 -17.58 -1.11 15.15
C ILE A 177 -17.74 -2.46 15.85
N VAL A 178 -18.45 -3.37 15.19
CA VAL A 178 -18.79 -4.68 15.77
C VAL A 178 -17.70 -5.72 15.52
N GLU A 179 -16.94 -5.59 14.44
CA GLU A 179 -15.89 -6.55 14.09
C GLU A 179 -14.91 -5.97 13.08
N VAL A 180 -13.65 -6.40 13.20
CA VAL A 180 -12.60 -6.15 12.21
C VAL A 180 -12.12 -7.50 11.70
N VAL A 181 -12.16 -7.72 10.38
CA VAL A 181 -11.69 -8.93 9.75
C VAL A 181 -10.57 -8.61 8.76
N TYR A 182 -9.74 -9.62 8.46
CA TYR A 182 -8.57 -9.46 7.59
C TYR A 182 -8.69 -10.39 6.39
N CYS A 183 -8.71 -9.82 5.19
CA CYS A 183 -8.89 -10.58 3.95
C CYS A 183 -7.58 -11.01 3.29
N ASP A 184 -6.44 -10.72 3.88
CA ASP A 184 -5.11 -11.04 3.35
C ASP A 184 -4.86 -10.49 1.94
N SER A 185 -5.46 -9.34 1.62
CA SER A 185 -5.40 -8.71 0.30
C SER A 185 -5.85 -9.67 -0.82
N GLN A 186 -6.98 -10.33 -0.59
CA GLN A 186 -7.60 -11.25 -1.54
C GLN A 186 -9.06 -10.85 -1.75
N TYR A 187 -9.44 -10.59 -3.00
CA TYR A 187 -10.82 -10.19 -3.35
C TYR A 187 -11.85 -11.21 -2.90
N GLU A 188 -11.59 -12.48 -3.17
CA GLU A 188 -12.53 -13.55 -2.86
C GLU A 188 -12.69 -13.77 -1.36
N LYS A 189 -11.60 -13.67 -0.60
CA LYS A 189 -11.67 -13.77 0.85
C LYS A 189 -12.43 -12.60 1.47
N SER A 190 -12.24 -11.38 0.94
CA SER A 190 -13.02 -10.21 1.36
C SER A 190 -14.50 -10.42 1.10
N ARG A 191 -14.86 -10.90 -0.09
CA ARG A 191 -16.24 -11.20 -0.43
C ARG A 191 -16.87 -12.22 0.54
N LYS A 192 -16.16 -13.31 0.80
CA LYS A 192 -16.61 -14.36 1.73
C LYS A 192 -16.80 -13.84 3.14
N LEU A 193 -15.81 -13.12 3.65
CA LEU A 193 -15.87 -12.52 5.00
C LEU A 193 -17.02 -11.52 5.12
N THR A 194 -17.27 -10.74 4.07
CA THR A 194 -18.38 -9.79 4.04
C THR A 194 -19.72 -10.50 4.10
N ASN A 195 -19.88 -11.61 3.35
CA ASN A 195 -21.09 -12.42 3.45
C ASN A 195 -21.31 -12.95 4.87
N GLU A 196 -20.27 -13.41 5.53
CA GLU A 196 -20.31 -13.88 6.92
C GLU A 196 -20.71 -12.74 7.88
N LEU A 197 -20.16 -11.54 7.69
CA LEU A 197 -20.51 -10.35 8.48
C LEU A 197 -21.98 -9.97 8.32
N MET A 198 -22.51 -10.00 7.10
CA MET A 198 -23.92 -9.69 6.84
C MET A 198 -24.87 -10.68 7.51
N GLN A 199 -24.49 -11.96 7.59
CA GLN A 199 -25.27 -13.00 8.27
C GLN A 199 -25.18 -12.86 9.79
N LYS A 200 -23.99 -12.59 10.30
CA LYS A 200 -23.74 -12.47 11.74
C LYS A 200 -24.38 -11.22 12.36
N TYR A 201 -24.41 -10.13 11.60
CA TYR A 201 -24.90 -8.83 12.08
C TYR A 201 -26.05 -8.34 11.18
N PRO A 202 -27.32 -8.77 11.45
CA PRO A 202 -28.47 -8.38 10.59
C PRO A 202 -28.72 -6.88 10.55
N ASN A 203 -28.25 -6.14 11.55
CA ASN A 203 -28.42 -4.68 11.64
C ASN A 203 -27.21 -3.90 11.16
N LEU A 204 -26.27 -4.57 10.48
CA LEU A 204 -25.09 -3.92 9.92
C LEU A 204 -25.51 -2.85 8.91
N LYS A 205 -24.96 -1.64 9.06
CA LYS A 205 -25.28 -0.49 8.18
C LYS A 205 -24.13 -0.09 7.28
N MET A 206 -22.89 -0.38 7.66
CA MET A 206 -21.73 0.02 6.90
C MET A 206 -20.63 -1.02 6.97
N ILE A 207 -19.94 -1.18 5.85
CA ILE A 207 -18.69 -1.94 5.75
C ILE A 207 -17.63 -0.99 5.19
N ALA A 208 -16.50 -0.90 5.88
CA ALA A 208 -15.36 -0.09 5.46
C ALA A 208 -14.21 -1.00 5.05
N GLY A 209 -13.75 -0.87 3.81
CA GLY A 209 -12.60 -1.61 3.27
C GLY A 209 -11.33 -0.75 3.31
N MET A 210 -10.20 -1.32 3.72
CA MET A 210 -8.99 -0.54 3.98
C MET A 210 -8.00 -0.51 2.80
N ASN A 211 -8.23 -1.27 1.74
CA ASN A 211 -7.48 -1.19 0.48
C ASN A 211 -8.36 -1.67 -0.69
N GLU A 212 -7.80 -1.74 -1.90
CA GLU A 212 -8.57 -2.15 -3.08
C GLU A 212 -9.16 -3.55 -2.93
N TYR A 213 -8.37 -4.52 -2.47
CA TYR A 213 -8.85 -5.91 -2.29
C TYR A 213 -10.02 -5.99 -1.31
N SER A 214 -9.86 -5.35 -0.16
CA SER A 214 -10.88 -5.32 0.90
C SER A 214 -12.15 -4.66 0.43
N SER A 215 -12.01 -3.48 -0.17
CA SER A 215 -13.13 -2.63 -0.59
C SER A 215 -13.93 -3.26 -1.72
N VAL A 216 -13.27 -3.69 -2.78
CA VAL A 216 -13.93 -4.27 -3.95
C VAL A 216 -14.58 -5.61 -3.61
N GLY A 217 -13.89 -6.46 -2.84
CA GLY A 217 -14.46 -7.73 -2.40
C GLY A 217 -15.73 -7.54 -1.56
N ALA A 218 -15.70 -6.58 -0.63
CA ALA A 218 -16.87 -6.23 0.19
C ALA A 218 -18.01 -5.69 -0.68
N ALA A 219 -17.71 -4.79 -1.60
CA ALA A 219 -18.71 -4.22 -2.49
C ALA A 219 -19.36 -5.28 -3.42
N ARG A 220 -18.57 -6.24 -3.91
CA ARG A 220 -19.09 -7.37 -4.68
C ARG A 220 -20.10 -8.18 -3.88
N ALA A 221 -19.80 -8.45 -2.60
CA ALA A 221 -20.69 -9.20 -1.72
C ALA A 221 -22.01 -8.45 -1.48
N VAL A 222 -21.94 -7.16 -1.18
CA VAL A 222 -23.12 -6.32 -0.94
C VAL A 222 -23.99 -6.23 -2.20
N LYS A 223 -23.38 -6.03 -3.36
CA LYS A 223 -24.07 -6.01 -4.65
C LYS A 223 -24.77 -7.33 -4.95
N ALA A 224 -24.07 -8.44 -4.83
CA ALA A 224 -24.59 -9.78 -5.10
C ALA A 224 -25.75 -10.14 -4.17
N ALA A 225 -25.72 -9.68 -2.92
CA ALA A 225 -26.80 -9.88 -1.95
C ALA A 225 -28.01 -8.95 -2.17
N GLY A 226 -27.94 -8.01 -3.12
CA GLY A 226 -28.98 -7.00 -3.30
C GLY A 226 -29.14 -6.07 -2.11
N ALA A 227 -28.06 -5.85 -1.35
CA ALA A 227 -28.11 -5.17 -0.04
C ALA A 227 -27.66 -3.71 -0.07
N LYS A 228 -27.39 -3.14 -1.24
CA LYS A 228 -26.83 -1.77 -1.36
C LYS A 228 -27.71 -0.67 -0.73
N ASP A 229 -29.01 -0.90 -0.62
CA ASP A 229 -29.95 0.09 -0.07
C ASP A 229 -30.00 0.05 1.48
N ARG A 230 -29.50 -1.01 2.09
CA ARG A 230 -29.45 -1.15 3.56
C ARG A 230 -28.05 -1.19 4.16
N ILE A 231 -27.03 -1.55 3.36
CA ILE A 231 -25.63 -1.58 3.79
C ILE A 231 -24.81 -0.69 2.88
N GLN A 232 -24.19 0.32 3.45
CA GLN A 232 -23.31 1.24 2.73
C GLN A 232 -21.88 0.68 2.72
N VAL A 233 -21.18 0.81 1.60
CA VAL A 233 -19.77 0.45 1.52
C VAL A 233 -18.95 1.72 1.30
N VAL A 234 -17.92 1.88 2.11
CA VAL A 234 -16.90 2.91 1.95
C VAL A 234 -15.53 2.24 1.91
N GLY A 235 -14.56 2.86 1.27
CA GLY A 235 -13.29 2.19 1.14
C GLY A 235 -12.13 3.07 0.73
N VAL A 236 -10.99 2.43 0.57
CA VAL A 236 -9.73 3.02 0.13
C VAL A 236 -9.36 2.40 -1.21
N ASP A 237 -8.75 3.18 -2.05
CA ASP A 237 -8.31 2.90 -3.42
C ASP A 237 -9.44 2.98 -4.46
N SER A 238 -9.05 3.50 -5.61
CA SER A 238 -9.90 3.54 -6.80
C SER A 238 -9.41 2.51 -7.81
N SER A 239 -10.35 1.91 -8.51
CA SER A 239 -10.08 1.04 -9.64
C SER A 239 -11.19 1.23 -10.66
N GLN A 240 -11.02 0.68 -11.85
CA GLN A 240 -12.06 0.72 -12.88
C GLN A 240 -13.37 0.08 -12.36
N GLU A 241 -13.27 -1.07 -11.69
CA GLU A 241 -14.42 -1.73 -11.07
C GLU A 241 -15.01 -0.91 -9.92
N ALA A 242 -14.16 -0.32 -9.07
CA ALA A 242 -14.63 0.51 -7.95
C ALA A 242 -15.43 1.73 -8.43
N VAL A 243 -15.00 2.36 -9.52
CA VAL A 243 -15.73 3.47 -10.13
C VAL A 243 -17.11 3.01 -10.60
N GLN A 244 -17.21 1.87 -11.26
CA GLN A 244 -18.50 1.29 -11.68
C GLN A 244 -19.40 0.99 -10.50
N LEU A 245 -18.86 0.43 -9.42
CA LEU A 245 -19.59 0.16 -8.18
C LEU A 245 -20.08 1.44 -7.49
N MET A 246 -19.31 2.52 -7.62
CA MET A 246 -19.73 3.83 -7.12
C MET A 246 -20.86 4.42 -7.95
N GLU A 247 -20.77 4.33 -9.29
CA GLU A 247 -21.82 4.76 -10.20
C GLU A 247 -23.12 3.99 -9.95
N ASN A 248 -23.03 2.72 -9.60
CA ASN A 248 -24.17 1.87 -9.26
C ASN A 248 -24.70 2.09 -7.83
N GLY A 249 -24.09 2.96 -7.05
CA GLY A 249 -24.52 3.30 -5.70
C GLY A 249 -24.12 2.29 -4.62
N VAL A 250 -23.23 1.35 -4.91
CA VAL A 250 -22.71 0.39 -3.92
C VAL A 250 -21.68 1.10 -3.02
N PHE A 251 -20.64 1.71 -3.61
CA PHE A 251 -19.74 2.57 -2.86
C PHE A 251 -20.36 3.94 -2.63
N LYS A 252 -20.30 4.42 -1.40
CA LYS A 252 -20.71 5.78 -1.02
C LYS A 252 -19.51 6.74 -0.96
N ALA A 253 -18.31 6.23 -0.72
CA ALA A 253 -17.07 7.00 -0.72
C ALA A 253 -15.87 6.10 -0.97
N LEU A 254 -14.86 6.67 -1.63
CA LEU A 254 -13.54 6.07 -1.81
C LEU A 254 -12.48 7.13 -1.55
N VAL A 255 -11.53 6.84 -0.66
CA VAL A 255 -10.30 7.63 -0.54
C VAL A 255 -9.31 7.08 -1.54
N VAL A 256 -8.80 7.95 -2.42
CA VAL A 256 -7.95 7.55 -3.54
C VAL A 256 -6.50 7.87 -3.27
N GLN A 257 -5.63 6.89 -3.47
CA GLN A 257 -4.18 7.07 -3.44
C GLN A 257 -3.65 7.38 -4.85
N LYS A 258 -2.58 8.18 -4.93
CA LYS A 258 -1.90 8.48 -6.19
C LYS A 258 -0.81 7.44 -6.45
N ALA A 259 -1.22 6.22 -6.82
CA ALA A 259 -0.33 5.07 -6.92
C ALA A 259 0.82 5.24 -7.93
N PHE A 260 0.51 5.68 -9.15
CA PHE A 260 1.53 5.94 -10.17
C PHE A 260 2.56 6.95 -9.67
N LYS A 261 2.10 8.09 -9.15
CA LYS A 261 2.98 9.13 -8.62
C LYS A 261 3.85 8.62 -7.47
N MET A 262 3.29 7.79 -6.61
CA MET A 262 4.04 7.19 -5.49
C MET A 262 5.20 6.33 -5.99
N GLY A 263 4.98 5.47 -6.95
CA GLY A 263 6.02 4.64 -7.55
C GLY A 263 7.05 5.47 -8.33
N TYR A 264 6.59 6.42 -9.12
CA TYR A 264 7.44 7.33 -9.88
C TYR A 264 8.35 8.16 -8.94
N MET A 265 7.77 8.79 -7.94
CA MET A 265 8.53 9.61 -6.97
C MET A 265 9.47 8.76 -6.12
N GLY A 266 9.08 7.53 -5.77
CA GLY A 266 9.95 6.61 -5.05
C GLY A 266 11.26 6.37 -5.78
N VAL A 267 11.20 6.06 -7.06
CA VAL A 267 12.40 5.86 -7.88
C VAL A 267 13.14 7.17 -8.14
N LYS A 268 12.43 8.22 -8.52
CA LYS A 268 13.03 9.54 -8.77
C LYS A 268 13.86 10.03 -7.58
N GLU A 269 13.30 10.01 -6.39
CA GLU A 269 13.97 10.49 -5.18
C GLU A 269 15.13 9.57 -4.78
N THR A 270 14.99 8.26 -5.00
CA THR A 270 16.08 7.30 -4.77
C THR A 270 17.27 7.58 -5.69
N VAL A 271 17.01 7.79 -6.99
CA VAL A 271 18.06 8.13 -7.95
C VAL A 271 18.73 9.45 -7.59
N ARG A 272 17.94 10.46 -7.24
CA ARG A 272 18.46 11.76 -6.81
C ARG A 272 19.38 11.61 -5.60
N MET A 273 18.97 10.85 -4.60
CA MET A 273 19.78 10.55 -3.41
C MET A 273 21.09 9.86 -3.76
N LEU A 274 21.07 8.87 -4.67
CA LEU A 274 22.26 8.12 -5.08
C LEU A 274 23.25 8.98 -5.87
N ARG A 275 22.77 9.97 -6.60
CA ARG A 275 23.63 10.87 -7.39
C ARG A 275 24.11 12.10 -6.62
N GLY A 276 23.63 12.30 -5.44
CA GLY A 276 24.01 13.39 -4.55
C GLY A 276 23.26 14.67 -4.84
#